data_f160b347755bc10cf93c49ba72418c2f
#
_entry.id   f160b347755bc10cf93c49ba72418c2f
#
_cell.length_a   1.000
_cell.length_b   1.000
_cell.length_c   1.000
_cell.angle_alpha   90.00
_cell.angle_beta   90.00
_cell.angle_gamma   90.00
#
_symmetry.space_group_name_H-M   'P 1'
#
loop_
_entity.id
_entity.type
_entity.pdbx_description
1 polymer ?
#
loop_
_entity_poly.entity_id
_entity_poly.type
_entity_poly.pdbx_seq_one_letter_code
_entity_poly.pdbx_strand_id
1 'polypeptide(L)'
;GNKYTDFVNGLASVTIGYNDAEVNNAVIEQLKKGVTFSLPSTVELEVAKLIIDMVQSAEMVRFGKNGTDVTSAAIRLARAHTKRDHVLVCGYHGWQDWYIGSTSRGLGVPSEVKKLTHKFEYNNIQNLKDLFDKYKNKVAAVIMEPMNINWPIGDYLQQVEKVTKQNGALFILDEMITGFRYSKGGAQKLFGIMPDLTVFGKGIANGFPLSVITGKKEVMNLVEDIFFSGTFGGETVSLTAAKVVLNKIKNGDLIDKIDQLGTKLMRGVNKLIDKYNLNQCITISGHPSVSYLLISDSENYTALEIKTLFLQEVFLRGVLVL
;
A
#
# COMPACT_ATOMS: atom_id res chain seq x y z
N GLY A 1 -4.25 -30.46 11.00
CA GLY A 1 -3.88 -29.85 9.73
C GLY A 1 -2.36 -29.71 9.57
N ASN A 2 -1.91 -29.59 8.33
CA ASN A 2 -0.49 -29.41 8.05
C ASN A 2 -0.03 -27.98 8.42
N LYS A 3 1.24 -27.84 8.78
CA LYS A 3 1.87 -26.55 9.06
C LYS A 3 2.60 -26.07 7.79
N TYR A 4 2.50 -24.78 7.52
CA TYR A 4 3.17 -24.13 6.39
C TYR A 4 3.93 -22.90 6.86
N THR A 5 5.07 -22.62 6.22
CA THR A 5 5.73 -21.31 6.31
C THR A 5 5.09 -20.40 5.28
N ASP A 6 4.42 -19.34 5.73
CA ASP A 6 3.68 -18.43 4.86
C ASP A 6 4.51 -17.20 4.51
N PHE A 7 4.96 -17.12 3.25
CA PHE A 7 5.62 -15.94 2.68
C PHE A 7 4.65 -14.93 2.07
N VAL A 8 3.34 -15.26 2.01
CA VAL A 8 2.29 -14.36 1.53
C VAL A 8 1.86 -13.38 2.63
N ASN A 9 1.99 -13.80 3.89
CA ASN A 9 1.68 -12.99 5.08
C ASN A 9 0.29 -12.36 5.04
N GLY A 10 -0.74 -13.15 4.69
CA GLY A 10 -2.11 -12.64 4.57
C GLY A 10 -2.23 -11.50 3.56
N LEU A 11 -1.60 -11.61 2.39
CA LEU A 11 -1.49 -10.56 1.37
C LEU A 11 -0.80 -9.28 1.91
N ALA A 12 0.32 -9.47 2.63
CA ALA A 12 1.09 -8.44 3.31
C ALA A 12 0.35 -7.70 4.45
N SER A 13 -0.75 -8.27 4.97
CA SER A 13 -1.46 -7.69 6.12
C SER A 13 -0.88 -8.08 7.48
N VAL A 14 -0.06 -9.14 7.54
CA VAL A 14 0.56 -9.62 8.77
C VAL A 14 2.06 -9.25 8.77
N THR A 15 2.43 -8.16 9.44
CA THR A 15 3.81 -7.63 9.40
C THR A 15 4.72 -8.24 10.46
N ILE A 16 4.18 -8.49 11.66
CA ILE A 16 4.96 -8.96 12.82
C ILE A 16 4.76 -10.45 13.11
N GLY A 17 4.15 -11.18 12.17
CA GLY A 17 3.85 -12.59 12.28
C GLY A 17 2.46 -12.88 12.85
N TYR A 18 2.00 -14.12 12.62
CA TYR A 18 0.74 -14.60 13.14
C TYR A 18 0.79 -14.75 14.66
N ASN A 19 -0.32 -14.41 15.33
CA ASN A 19 -0.52 -14.67 16.75
C ASN A 19 0.50 -13.96 17.66
N ASP A 20 0.82 -12.69 17.35
CA ASP A 20 1.67 -11.87 18.22
C ASP A 20 1.02 -11.67 19.60
N ALA A 21 1.72 -12.06 20.66
CA ALA A 21 1.15 -12.10 22.00
C ALA A 21 0.79 -10.70 22.54
N GLU A 22 1.56 -9.67 22.24
CA GLU A 22 1.28 -8.30 22.70
C GLU A 22 0.04 -7.74 22.03
N VAL A 23 -0.10 -7.96 20.70
CA VAL A 23 -1.30 -7.56 19.95
C VAL A 23 -2.51 -8.27 20.50
N ASN A 24 -2.44 -9.61 20.65
CA ASN A 24 -3.56 -10.40 21.13
C ASN A 24 -4.00 -10.01 22.53
N ASN A 25 -3.06 -9.83 23.46
CA ASN A 25 -3.38 -9.45 24.84
C ASN A 25 -4.05 -8.07 24.88
N ALA A 26 -3.53 -7.10 24.13
CA ALA A 26 -4.12 -5.76 24.07
C ALA A 26 -5.56 -5.79 23.48
N VAL A 27 -5.77 -6.60 22.45
CA VAL A 27 -7.10 -6.81 21.83
C VAL A 27 -8.05 -7.46 22.80
N ILE A 28 -7.64 -8.50 23.52
CA ILE A 28 -8.47 -9.18 24.54
C ILE A 28 -8.90 -8.20 25.64
N GLU A 29 -7.97 -7.36 26.11
CA GLU A 29 -8.30 -6.33 27.11
C GLU A 29 -9.24 -5.24 26.56
N GLN A 30 -9.12 -4.89 25.27
CA GLN A 30 -10.03 -3.96 24.65
C GLN A 30 -11.43 -4.56 24.45
N LEU A 31 -11.54 -5.82 24.09
CA LEU A 31 -12.83 -6.52 23.96
C LEU A 31 -13.67 -6.47 25.25
N LYS A 32 -13.02 -6.54 26.42
CA LYS A 32 -13.70 -6.39 27.72
C LYS A 32 -14.32 -5.01 27.95
N LYS A 33 -13.84 -3.99 27.24
CA LYS A 33 -14.32 -2.59 27.33
C LYS A 33 -15.37 -2.25 26.27
N GLY A 34 -15.47 -3.05 25.22
CA GLY A 34 -16.35 -2.84 24.07
C GLY A 34 -15.61 -2.54 22.77
N VAL A 35 -16.33 -2.60 21.66
CA VAL A 35 -15.76 -2.54 20.30
C VAL A 35 -16.12 -1.25 19.57
N THR A 36 -17.40 -0.94 19.49
CA THR A 36 -17.93 0.21 18.72
C THR A 36 -18.73 1.13 19.64
N PHE A 37 -18.42 2.41 19.61
CA PHE A 37 -19.00 3.41 20.48
C PHE A 37 -19.65 4.55 19.68
N SER A 38 -20.60 5.24 20.27
CA SER A 38 -21.29 6.39 19.64
C SER A 38 -20.43 7.67 19.60
N LEU A 39 -19.37 7.73 20.39
CA LEU A 39 -18.42 8.84 20.43
C LEU A 39 -17.00 8.32 20.09
N PRO A 40 -16.13 9.19 19.55
CA PRO A 40 -14.72 8.85 19.32
C PRO A 40 -14.04 8.37 20.61
N SER A 41 -13.22 7.34 20.49
CA SER A 41 -12.49 6.75 21.61
C SER A 41 -11.10 7.39 21.78
N THR A 42 -10.55 7.28 22.99
CA THR A 42 -9.18 7.77 23.24
C THR A 42 -8.13 7.04 22.41
N VAL A 43 -8.34 5.75 22.11
CA VAL A 43 -7.40 4.97 21.28
C VAL A 43 -7.35 5.49 19.84
N GLU A 44 -8.44 6.03 19.31
CA GLU A 44 -8.46 6.67 17.99
C GLU A 44 -7.49 7.86 17.94
N LEU A 45 -7.58 8.74 18.96
CA LEU A 45 -6.66 9.88 19.08
C LEU A 45 -5.20 9.46 19.26
N GLU A 46 -4.95 8.42 20.05
CA GLU A 46 -3.61 7.90 20.30
C GLU A 46 -2.96 7.34 19.03
N VAL A 47 -3.72 6.58 18.24
CA VAL A 47 -3.25 6.04 16.94
C VAL A 47 -3.01 7.17 15.94
N ALA A 48 -3.91 8.16 15.88
CA ALA A 48 -3.73 9.32 15.01
C ALA A 48 -2.44 10.09 15.35
N LYS A 49 -2.16 10.33 16.63
CA LYS A 49 -0.91 10.97 17.10
C LYS A 49 0.33 10.15 16.73
N LEU A 50 0.29 8.82 16.86
CA LEU A 50 1.40 7.96 16.47
C LEU A 50 1.69 8.07 14.96
N ILE A 51 0.66 8.09 14.13
CA ILE A 51 0.80 8.23 12.68
C ILE A 51 1.41 9.60 12.33
N ILE A 52 0.90 10.69 12.90
CA ILE A 52 1.42 12.05 12.67
C ILE A 52 2.90 12.15 13.09
N ASP A 53 3.28 11.53 14.18
CA ASP A 53 4.66 11.53 14.67
C ASP A 53 5.62 10.70 13.79
N MET A 54 5.13 9.64 13.16
CA MET A 54 5.94 8.74 12.35
C MET A 54 6.01 9.12 10.86
N VAL A 55 4.95 9.75 10.33
CA VAL A 55 4.77 10.03 8.90
C VAL A 55 4.90 11.53 8.64
N GLN A 56 5.95 11.90 7.91
CA GLN A 56 6.35 13.31 7.72
C GLN A 56 5.28 14.16 7.02
N SER A 57 4.50 13.60 6.10
CA SER A 57 3.44 14.30 5.38
C SER A 57 2.10 14.37 6.13
N ALA A 58 2.01 13.75 7.32
CA ALA A 58 0.76 13.62 8.06
C ALA A 58 0.52 14.81 8.99
N GLU A 59 -0.49 15.63 8.69
CA GLU A 59 -0.97 16.69 9.58
C GLU A 59 -2.33 16.35 10.21
N MET A 60 -3.17 15.58 9.50
CA MET A 60 -4.45 15.07 9.96
C MET A 60 -4.63 13.62 9.54
N VAL A 61 -5.46 12.88 10.29
CA VAL A 61 -5.71 11.45 10.10
C VAL A 61 -7.20 11.15 10.13
N ARG A 62 -7.65 10.25 9.26
CA ARG A 62 -8.99 9.66 9.31
C ARG A 62 -8.90 8.15 9.05
N PHE A 63 -9.77 7.39 9.73
CA PHE A 63 -9.76 5.93 9.67
C PHE A 63 -10.86 5.36 8.80
N GLY A 64 -10.58 4.27 8.12
CA GLY A 64 -11.50 3.40 7.39
C GLY A 64 -11.19 1.93 7.71
N LYS A 65 -11.78 1.01 6.97
CA LYS A 65 -11.59 -0.43 7.18
C LYS A 65 -10.77 -1.08 6.07
N ASN A 66 -11.23 -0.95 4.84
CA ASN A 66 -10.53 -1.51 3.69
C ASN A 66 -9.68 -0.45 2.99
N GLY A 67 -8.62 -0.87 2.31
CA GLY A 67 -7.79 0.06 1.54
C GLY A 67 -8.60 0.86 0.51
N THR A 68 -9.61 0.21 -0.09
CA THR A 68 -10.49 0.87 -1.07
C THR A 68 -11.33 2.00 -0.48
N ASP A 69 -11.63 1.99 0.82
CA ASP A 69 -12.38 3.07 1.48
C ASP A 69 -11.56 4.37 1.46
N VAL A 70 -10.30 4.27 1.87
CA VAL A 70 -9.41 5.44 1.98
C VAL A 70 -8.81 5.87 0.65
N THR A 71 -8.59 4.97 -0.32
CA THR A 71 -8.21 5.37 -1.68
C THR A 71 -9.33 6.14 -2.36
N SER A 72 -10.60 5.70 -2.19
CA SER A 72 -11.77 6.41 -2.70
C SER A 72 -11.97 7.76 -2.02
N ALA A 73 -11.75 7.83 -0.70
CA ALA A 73 -11.79 9.09 0.05
C ALA A 73 -10.71 10.05 -0.45
N ALA A 74 -9.48 9.58 -0.69
CA ALA A 74 -8.38 10.39 -1.21
C ALA A 74 -8.72 11.01 -2.58
N ILE A 75 -9.29 10.22 -3.49
CA ILE A 75 -9.72 10.73 -4.79
C ILE A 75 -10.87 11.72 -4.65
N ARG A 76 -11.83 11.47 -3.78
CA ARG A 76 -12.95 12.39 -3.54
C ARG A 76 -12.47 13.71 -2.93
N LEU A 77 -11.52 13.66 -1.98
CA LEU A 77 -10.86 14.86 -1.43
C LEU A 77 -10.12 15.64 -2.51
N ALA A 78 -9.35 14.96 -3.35
CA ALA A 78 -8.61 15.59 -4.43
C ALA A 78 -9.54 16.30 -5.42
N ARG A 79 -10.64 15.66 -5.82
CA ARG A 79 -11.68 16.27 -6.67
C ARG A 79 -12.35 17.47 -6.00
N ALA A 80 -12.70 17.37 -4.72
CA ALA A 80 -13.30 18.43 -3.96
C ALA A 80 -12.35 19.66 -3.83
N HIS A 81 -11.08 19.40 -3.54
CA HIS A 81 -10.06 20.45 -3.36
C HIS A 81 -9.73 21.15 -4.69
N THR A 82 -9.47 20.39 -5.75
CA THR A 82 -9.01 20.93 -7.04
C THR A 82 -10.16 21.40 -7.95
N LYS A 83 -11.40 20.98 -7.69
CA LYS A 83 -12.58 21.16 -8.56
C LYS A 83 -12.36 20.57 -9.96
N ARG A 84 -11.64 19.44 -10.04
CA ARG A 84 -11.32 18.71 -11.28
C ARG A 84 -11.71 17.24 -11.12
N ASP A 85 -11.86 16.50 -12.24
CA ASP A 85 -12.45 15.16 -12.23
C ASP A 85 -11.49 14.03 -12.58
N HIS A 86 -10.50 14.28 -13.47
CA HIS A 86 -9.60 13.24 -13.97
C HIS A 86 -8.56 12.83 -12.94
N VAL A 87 -8.19 11.54 -12.97
CA VAL A 87 -7.19 10.95 -12.08
C VAL A 87 -6.17 10.18 -12.91
N LEU A 88 -4.89 10.39 -12.64
CA LEU A 88 -3.81 9.60 -13.23
C LEU A 88 -3.35 8.54 -12.21
N VAL A 89 -3.23 7.28 -12.63
CA VAL A 89 -2.97 6.16 -11.72
C VAL A 89 -1.79 5.30 -12.16
N CYS A 90 -0.98 4.86 -11.20
CA CYS A 90 0.07 3.87 -11.41
C CYS A 90 0.10 2.89 -10.23
N GLY A 91 -0.18 1.63 -10.49
CA GLY A 91 -0.29 0.58 -9.48
C GLY A 91 -1.72 0.10 -9.28
N TYR A 92 -1.98 -0.59 -8.15
CA TYR A 92 -3.28 -1.14 -7.77
C TYR A 92 -3.90 -0.35 -6.60
N HIS A 93 -5.13 0.14 -6.76
CA HIS A 93 -5.76 1.04 -5.77
C HIS A 93 -7.14 0.59 -5.29
N GLY A 94 -7.41 -0.70 -5.35
CA GLY A 94 -8.68 -1.29 -4.88
C GLY A 94 -9.65 -1.65 -5.99
N TRP A 95 -10.90 -1.96 -5.62
CA TRP A 95 -11.91 -2.51 -6.53
C TRP A 95 -13.07 -1.55 -6.84
N GLN A 96 -13.07 -0.34 -6.27
CA GLN A 96 -14.11 0.65 -6.50
C GLN A 96 -14.11 1.14 -7.96
N ASP A 97 -15.26 1.51 -8.45
CA ASP A 97 -15.54 1.86 -9.85
C ASP A 97 -14.54 2.86 -10.44
N TRP A 98 -14.20 3.89 -9.67
CA TRP A 98 -13.27 4.93 -10.12
C TRP A 98 -11.90 4.40 -10.56
N TYR A 99 -11.43 3.30 -9.93
CA TYR A 99 -10.15 2.68 -10.25
C TYR A 99 -10.32 1.44 -11.15
N ILE A 100 -11.18 0.46 -10.74
CA ILE A 100 -11.28 -0.82 -11.44
C ILE A 100 -11.77 -0.64 -12.87
N GLY A 101 -12.55 0.41 -13.14
CA GLY A 101 -13.00 0.78 -14.47
C GLY A 101 -11.88 1.11 -15.47
N SER A 102 -10.68 1.45 -14.99
CA SER A 102 -9.47 1.67 -15.81
C SER A 102 -8.73 0.37 -16.18
N THR A 103 -9.20 -0.78 -15.71
CA THR A 103 -8.57 -2.10 -15.88
C THR A 103 -9.39 -3.01 -16.79
N SER A 104 -8.83 -4.17 -17.16
CA SER A 104 -9.57 -5.22 -17.89
C SER A 104 -10.73 -5.83 -17.08
N ARG A 105 -10.80 -5.57 -15.77
CA ARG A 105 -11.83 -6.08 -14.85
C ARG A 105 -12.96 -5.08 -14.59
N GLY A 106 -13.16 -4.12 -15.49
CA GLY A 106 -14.16 -3.06 -15.36
C GLY A 106 -15.60 -3.44 -15.80
N LEU A 107 -15.97 -4.74 -15.78
CA LEU A 107 -17.33 -5.16 -16.07
C LEU A 107 -18.30 -4.56 -15.05
N GLY A 108 -19.41 -3.99 -15.50
CA GLY A 108 -20.42 -3.35 -14.65
C GLY A 108 -20.12 -1.88 -14.29
N VAL A 109 -18.91 -1.38 -14.56
CA VAL A 109 -18.59 0.04 -14.33
C VAL A 109 -19.13 0.89 -15.49
N PRO A 110 -19.88 1.99 -15.21
CA PRO A 110 -20.41 2.89 -16.24
C PRO A 110 -19.28 3.51 -17.09
N SER A 111 -19.57 3.71 -18.39
CA SER A 111 -18.58 4.29 -19.32
C SER A 111 -18.10 5.67 -18.90
N GLU A 112 -18.97 6.49 -18.32
CA GLU A 112 -18.64 7.84 -17.87
C GLU A 112 -17.63 7.83 -16.71
N VAL A 113 -17.72 6.84 -15.80
CA VAL A 113 -16.75 6.66 -14.72
C VAL A 113 -15.40 6.22 -15.29
N LYS A 114 -15.39 5.27 -16.22
CA LYS A 114 -14.17 4.77 -16.88
C LYS A 114 -13.35 5.87 -17.55
N LYS A 115 -14.02 6.87 -18.15
CA LYS A 115 -13.37 8.00 -18.85
C LYS A 115 -12.55 8.93 -17.93
N LEU A 116 -12.72 8.85 -16.62
CA LEU A 116 -12.10 9.77 -15.67
C LEU A 116 -10.78 9.28 -15.09
N THR A 117 -10.41 8.02 -15.31
CA THR A 117 -9.18 7.44 -14.75
C THR A 117 -8.25 6.92 -15.84
N HIS A 118 -7.00 7.38 -15.82
CA HIS A 118 -6.01 7.10 -16.84
C HIS A 118 -4.74 6.52 -16.23
N LYS A 119 -4.24 5.44 -16.82
CA LYS A 119 -3.01 4.79 -16.37
C LYS A 119 -1.79 5.45 -16.98
N PHE A 120 -0.74 5.56 -16.18
CA PHE A 120 0.60 5.87 -16.66
C PHE A 120 1.60 4.78 -16.24
N GLU A 121 2.70 4.72 -16.97
CA GLU A 121 3.72 3.69 -16.81
C GLU A 121 4.72 4.07 -15.71
N TYR A 122 5.05 3.11 -14.85
CA TYR A 122 6.07 3.29 -13.82
C TYR A 122 7.47 3.49 -14.47
N ASN A 123 8.28 4.38 -13.90
CA ASN A 123 9.59 4.80 -14.44
C ASN A 123 9.54 5.50 -15.80
N ASN A 124 8.36 5.98 -16.23
CA ASN A 124 8.19 6.73 -17.48
C ASN A 124 7.59 8.12 -17.20
N ILE A 125 8.44 9.08 -16.85
CA ILE A 125 8.00 10.45 -16.53
C ILE A 125 7.42 11.18 -17.76
N GLN A 126 7.86 10.82 -18.97
CA GLN A 126 7.34 11.43 -20.19
C GLN A 126 5.89 11.05 -20.40
N ASN A 127 5.51 9.78 -20.19
CA ASN A 127 4.13 9.33 -20.28
C ASN A 127 3.20 10.07 -19.31
N LEU A 128 3.67 10.38 -18.08
CA LEU A 128 2.93 11.21 -17.12
C LEU A 128 2.73 12.64 -17.65
N LYS A 129 3.76 13.27 -18.23
CA LYS A 129 3.68 14.60 -18.81
C LYS A 129 2.71 14.66 -19.98
N ASP A 130 2.77 13.70 -20.89
CA ASP A 130 1.86 13.58 -22.04
C ASP A 130 0.39 13.51 -21.62
N LEU A 131 0.11 12.78 -20.50
CA LEU A 131 -1.24 12.73 -19.93
C LEU A 131 -1.68 14.07 -19.32
N PHE A 132 -0.79 14.80 -18.65
CA PHE A 132 -1.11 16.15 -18.18
C PHE A 132 -1.39 17.12 -19.33
N ASP A 133 -0.66 17.03 -20.43
CA ASP A 133 -0.91 17.85 -21.63
C ASP A 133 -2.25 17.49 -22.25
N LYS A 134 -2.55 16.19 -22.40
CA LYS A 134 -3.81 15.71 -22.94
C LYS A 134 -5.03 16.12 -22.10
N TYR A 135 -4.90 16.12 -20.78
CA TYR A 135 -5.96 16.46 -19.83
C TYR A 135 -5.70 17.76 -19.09
N LYS A 136 -5.12 18.74 -19.82
CA LYS A 136 -4.71 20.04 -19.27
C LYS A 136 -5.80 20.67 -18.42
N ASN A 137 -5.46 21.07 -17.20
CA ASN A 137 -6.34 21.66 -16.18
C ASN A 137 -7.54 20.82 -15.75
N LYS A 138 -7.57 19.51 -16.07
CA LYS A 138 -8.68 18.60 -15.70
C LYS A 138 -8.26 17.55 -14.66
N VAL A 139 -6.98 17.38 -14.43
CA VAL A 139 -6.45 16.36 -13.51
C VAL A 139 -6.55 16.83 -12.08
N ALA A 140 -7.29 16.07 -11.24
CA ALA A 140 -7.44 16.30 -9.81
C ALA A 140 -6.25 15.73 -9.03
N ALA A 141 -5.82 14.54 -9.39
CA ALA A 141 -4.75 13.85 -8.67
C ALA A 141 -3.93 12.91 -9.55
N VAL A 142 -2.70 12.69 -9.10
CA VAL A 142 -1.89 11.51 -9.42
C VAL A 142 -1.88 10.63 -8.18
N ILE A 143 -2.29 9.36 -8.30
CA ILE A 143 -2.16 8.36 -7.24
C ILE A 143 -1.27 7.23 -7.71
N MET A 144 -0.29 6.84 -6.88
CA MET A 144 0.61 5.75 -7.22
C MET A 144 1.11 4.97 -6.00
N GLU A 145 1.43 3.70 -6.22
CA GLU A 145 2.30 2.96 -5.31
C GLU A 145 3.74 3.47 -5.50
N PRO A 146 4.48 3.81 -4.42
CA PRO A 146 5.84 4.35 -4.54
C PRO A 146 6.82 3.36 -5.14
N MET A 147 6.60 2.10 -4.89
CA MET A 147 7.36 0.97 -5.43
C MET A 147 6.52 -0.29 -5.32
N ASN A 148 6.62 -1.15 -6.33
CA ASN A 148 6.05 -2.49 -6.30
C ASN A 148 7.17 -3.50 -6.64
N ILE A 149 7.26 -3.96 -7.90
CA ILE A 149 8.28 -4.93 -8.34
C ILE A 149 9.61 -4.23 -8.63
N ASN A 150 9.55 -3.07 -9.27
CA ASN A 150 10.73 -2.34 -9.74
C ASN A 150 11.07 -1.18 -8.81
N TRP A 151 12.35 -0.94 -8.62
CA TRP A 151 12.85 0.26 -7.96
C TRP A 151 12.61 1.50 -8.84
N PRO A 152 12.38 2.68 -8.23
CA PRO A 152 12.39 3.93 -8.99
C PRO A 152 13.79 4.19 -9.56
N ILE A 153 13.85 4.63 -10.84
CA ILE A 153 15.11 4.94 -11.51
C ILE A 153 15.48 6.39 -11.22
N GLY A 154 16.65 6.59 -10.61
CA GLY A 154 17.13 7.93 -10.25
C GLY A 154 16.17 8.69 -9.35
N ASP A 155 15.81 9.90 -9.76
CA ASP A 155 14.88 10.80 -9.04
C ASP A 155 13.43 10.73 -9.56
N TYR A 156 13.02 9.59 -10.14
CA TYR A 156 11.70 9.42 -10.77
C TYR A 156 10.54 9.85 -9.89
N LEU A 157 10.51 9.44 -8.62
CA LEU A 157 9.42 9.77 -7.69
C LEU A 157 9.37 11.27 -7.37
N GLN A 158 10.52 11.92 -7.23
CA GLN A 158 10.62 13.38 -7.04
C GLN A 158 10.14 14.12 -8.29
N GLN A 159 10.44 13.58 -9.49
CA GLN A 159 9.94 14.16 -10.75
C GLN A 159 8.41 14.01 -10.84
N VAL A 160 7.83 12.86 -10.46
CA VAL A 160 6.36 12.68 -10.40
C VAL A 160 5.74 13.69 -9.44
N GLU A 161 6.27 13.83 -8.23
CA GLU A 161 5.81 14.83 -7.25
C GLU A 161 5.86 16.25 -7.85
N LYS A 162 7.00 16.63 -8.42
CA LYS A 162 7.20 17.96 -9.02
C LYS A 162 6.23 18.25 -10.16
N VAL A 163 6.12 17.32 -11.12
CA VAL A 163 5.23 17.47 -12.29
C VAL A 163 3.77 17.57 -11.84
N THR A 164 3.36 16.75 -10.87
CA THR A 164 2.00 16.78 -10.33
C THR A 164 1.67 18.14 -9.72
N LYS A 165 2.52 18.64 -8.83
CA LYS A 165 2.34 19.95 -8.18
C LYS A 165 2.37 21.11 -9.17
N GLN A 166 3.25 21.10 -10.16
CA GLN A 166 3.32 22.13 -11.22
C GLN A 166 2.03 22.22 -12.03
N ASN A 167 1.28 21.12 -12.17
CA ASN A 167 0.00 21.10 -12.85
C ASN A 167 -1.20 21.39 -11.93
N GLY A 168 -0.96 21.70 -10.66
CA GLY A 168 -2.01 22.01 -9.67
C GLY A 168 -2.89 20.81 -9.35
N ALA A 169 -2.37 19.59 -9.48
CA ALA A 169 -2.99 18.35 -9.05
C ALA A 169 -2.41 17.91 -7.70
N LEU A 170 -3.16 17.10 -6.94
CA LEU A 170 -2.65 16.52 -5.70
C LEU A 170 -1.84 15.25 -5.96
N PHE A 171 -0.71 15.12 -5.28
CA PHE A 171 0.09 13.90 -5.26
C PHE A 171 -0.36 13.02 -4.11
N ILE A 172 -0.91 11.84 -4.44
CA ILE A 172 -1.41 10.85 -3.49
C ILE A 172 -0.50 9.62 -3.53
N LEU A 173 0.02 9.23 -2.37
CA LEU A 173 0.86 8.05 -2.25
C LEU A 173 0.05 6.89 -1.66
N ASP A 174 -0.02 5.79 -2.40
CA ASP A 174 -0.62 4.55 -1.91
C ASP A 174 0.45 3.70 -1.21
N GLU A 175 0.46 3.78 0.11
CA GLU A 175 1.36 3.03 0.97
C GLU A 175 0.70 1.82 1.65
N MET A 176 -0.28 1.20 0.99
CA MET A 176 -0.98 0.01 1.53
C MET A 176 -0.02 -1.15 1.82
N ILE A 177 1.03 -1.32 1.01
CA ILE A 177 2.05 -2.36 1.20
C ILE A 177 3.30 -1.78 1.85
N THR A 178 3.74 -0.61 1.42
CA THR A 178 5.04 -0.04 1.76
C THR A 178 5.05 0.67 3.10
N GLY A 179 3.89 1.15 3.55
CA GLY A 179 3.73 1.88 4.80
C GLY A 179 4.14 1.07 6.02
N PHE A 180 4.98 1.67 6.86
CA PHE A 180 5.50 1.05 8.08
C PHE A 180 6.24 -0.29 7.84
N ARG A 181 6.67 -0.54 6.60
CA ARG A 181 7.35 -1.75 6.16
C ARG A 181 8.70 -1.44 5.49
N TYR A 182 8.77 -0.45 4.60
CA TYR A 182 10.03 -0.05 3.93
C TYR A 182 10.88 0.85 4.81
N SER A 183 10.27 1.63 5.64
CA SER A 183 10.88 2.36 6.76
C SER A 183 9.83 2.62 7.84
N LYS A 184 10.25 3.12 9.00
CA LYS A 184 9.34 3.50 10.08
C LYS A 184 8.33 4.58 9.68
N GLY A 185 8.67 5.43 8.71
CA GLY A 185 7.80 6.48 8.16
C GLY A 185 7.26 6.16 6.76
N GLY A 186 7.26 4.88 6.35
CA GLY A 186 6.82 4.45 5.03
C GLY A 186 7.84 4.69 3.93
N ALA A 187 7.47 4.36 2.69
CA ALA A 187 8.32 4.57 1.52
C ALA A 187 8.57 6.05 1.22
N GLN A 188 7.65 6.94 1.56
CA GLN A 188 7.86 8.40 1.43
C GLN A 188 9.12 8.88 2.15
N LYS A 189 9.40 8.33 3.36
CA LYS A 189 10.62 8.65 4.10
C LYS A 189 11.86 8.02 3.45
N LEU A 190 11.75 6.78 2.97
CA LEU A 190 12.83 6.08 2.29
C LEU A 190 13.28 6.82 1.03
N PHE A 191 12.33 7.31 0.23
CA PHE A 191 12.59 7.96 -1.05
C PHE A 191 12.66 9.49 -0.99
N GLY A 192 12.45 10.11 0.17
CA GLY A 192 12.54 11.56 0.35
C GLY A 192 11.49 12.32 -0.47
N ILE A 193 10.25 11.84 -0.52
CA ILE A 193 9.11 12.47 -1.20
C ILE A 193 8.06 12.95 -0.20
N MET A 194 7.31 13.99 -0.57
CA MET A 194 6.32 14.64 0.31
C MET A 194 4.96 14.72 -0.39
N PRO A 195 4.15 13.66 -0.32
CA PRO A 195 2.81 13.65 -0.91
C PRO A 195 1.86 14.62 -0.20
N ASP A 196 0.79 15.02 -0.90
CA ASP A 196 -0.28 15.84 -0.34
C ASP A 196 -1.24 14.99 0.51
N LEU A 197 -1.49 13.75 0.07
CA LEU A 197 -2.25 12.73 0.79
C LEU A 197 -1.49 11.39 0.75
N THR A 198 -1.62 10.60 1.81
CA THR A 198 -1.11 9.23 1.87
C THR A 198 -2.18 8.29 2.42
N VAL A 199 -2.25 7.09 1.86
CA VAL A 199 -3.15 6.04 2.35
C VAL A 199 -2.37 4.83 2.86
N PHE A 200 -2.77 4.28 4.00
CA PHE A 200 -2.18 3.11 4.65
C PHE A 200 -3.23 2.05 4.95
N GLY A 201 -2.80 0.82 5.13
CA GLY A 201 -3.67 -0.29 5.52
C GLY A 201 -2.86 -1.57 5.76
N LYS A 202 -3.45 -2.72 5.42
CA LYS A 202 -2.78 -4.03 5.51
C LYS A 202 -2.01 -4.23 6.83
N GLY A 203 -0.68 -4.15 6.78
CA GLY A 203 0.21 -4.46 7.91
C GLY A 203 0.13 -3.52 9.11
N ILE A 204 -0.55 -2.37 9.00
CA ILE A 204 -0.64 -1.39 10.08
C ILE A 204 -1.25 -1.94 11.38
N ALA A 205 -2.16 -2.92 11.25
CA ALA A 205 -2.86 -3.53 12.38
C ALA A 205 -2.66 -5.06 12.46
N ASN A 206 -1.63 -5.60 11.79
CA ASN A 206 -1.22 -7.01 11.84
C ASN A 206 -2.39 -8.00 11.62
N GLY A 207 -3.18 -7.80 10.56
CA GLY A 207 -4.29 -8.67 10.18
C GLY A 207 -5.66 -8.17 10.64
N PHE A 208 -5.75 -7.22 11.56
CA PHE A 208 -7.01 -6.56 11.90
C PHE A 208 -7.38 -5.53 10.82
N PRO A 209 -8.69 -5.40 10.47
CA PRO A 209 -9.14 -4.54 9.39
C PRO A 209 -9.05 -3.05 9.77
N LEU A 210 -8.02 -2.38 9.27
CA LEU A 210 -7.82 -0.95 9.44
C LEU A 210 -7.20 -0.35 8.19
N SER A 211 -7.71 0.78 7.76
CA SER A 211 -7.10 1.65 6.76
C SER A 211 -7.09 3.10 7.24
N VAL A 212 -6.17 3.87 6.68
CA VAL A 212 -5.90 5.24 7.12
C VAL A 212 -5.72 6.12 5.90
N ILE A 213 -6.35 7.29 5.92
CA ILE A 213 -5.97 8.41 5.08
C ILE A 213 -5.38 9.52 5.95
N THR A 214 -4.28 10.08 5.49
CA THR A 214 -3.60 11.20 6.14
C THR A 214 -3.03 12.16 5.10
N GLY A 215 -2.73 13.38 5.50
CA GLY A 215 -2.09 14.37 4.62
C GLY A 215 -2.24 15.78 5.16
N LYS A 216 -2.05 16.74 4.26
CA LYS A 216 -2.10 18.16 4.55
C LYS A 216 -3.45 18.59 5.12
N LYS A 217 -3.40 19.39 6.16
CA LYS A 217 -4.60 19.91 6.85
C LYS A 217 -5.56 20.63 5.91
N GLU A 218 -5.04 21.42 4.97
CA GLU A 218 -5.86 22.17 4.00
C GLU A 218 -6.73 21.27 3.10
N VAL A 219 -6.24 20.05 2.79
CA VAL A 219 -6.99 19.06 2.01
C VAL A 219 -7.88 18.23 2.93
N MET A 220 -7.33 17.77 4.06
CA MET A 220 -8.01 16.88 5.00
C MET A 220 -9.21 17.56 5.71
N ASN A 221 -9.22 18.87 5.85
CA ASN A 221 -10.39 19.60 6.40
C ASN A 221 -11.68 19.38 5.59
N LEU A 222 -11.59 19.01 4.31
CA LEU A 222 -12.75 18.68 3.47
C LEU A 222 -13.36 17.29 3.76
N VAL A 223 -12.80 16.52 4.69
CA VAL A 223 -13.30 15.16 5.02
C VAL A 223 -14.74 15.18 5.48
N GLU A 224 -15.15 16.22 6.21
CA GLU A 224 -16.53 16.37 6.67
C GLU A 224 -17.48 16.71 5.51
N ASP A 225 -17.06 17.59 4.62
CA ASP A 225 -17.87 18.02 3.44
C ASP A 225 -18.10 16.88 2.46
N ILE A 226 -17.11 15.98 2.26
CA ILE A 226 -17.25 14.81 1.39
C ILE A 226 -18.01 13.65 2.06
N PHE A 227 -18.41 13.80 3.31
CA PHE A 227 -19.08 12.78 4.12
C PHE A 227 -18.35 11.43 4.10
N PHE A 228 -17.03 11.43 4.37
CA PHE A 228 -16.30 10.18 4.56
C PHE A 228 -16.64 9.60 5.95
N SER A 229 -17.69 8.79 5.98
CA SER A 229 -18.22 8.19 7.20
C SER A 229 -18.45 6.69 7.01
N GLY A 230 -17.84 5.89 7.88
CA GLY A 230 -18.05 4.45 7.97
C GLY A 230 -18.38 4.05 9.39
N THR A 231 -19.44 3.26 9.57
CA THR A 231 -19.92 2.81 10.88
C THR A 231 -18.81 2.27 11.79
N PHE A 232 -17.84 1.56 11.21
CA PHE A 232 -16.75 0.90 11.94
C PHE A 232 -15.40 1.59 11.81
N GLY A 233 -15.31 2.79 11.23
CA GLY A 233 -14.05 3.50 11.02
C GLY A 233 -13.24 3.65 12.29
N GLY A 234 -13.89 4.05 13.40
CA GLY A 234 -13.28 4.25 14.72
C GLY A 234 -13.43 3.07 15.69
N GLU A 235 -13.72 1.82 15.22
CA GLU A 235 -13.85 0.69 16.15
C GLU A 235 -12.51 0.38 16.83
N THR A 236 -12.60 0.07 18.12
CA THR A 236 -11.46 0.15 19.04
C THR A 236 -10.53 -1.06 18.98
N VAL A 237 -10.98 -2.20 18.49
CA VAL A 237 -10.18 -3.44 18.45
C VAL A 237 -9.06 -3.34 17.44
N SER A 238 -9.38 -2.97 16.20
CA SER A 238 -8.36 -2.76 15.15
C SER A 238 -7.44 -1.58 15.46
N LEU A 239 -7.98 -0.50 16.07
CA LEU A 239 -7.17 0.63 16.52
C LEU A 239 -6.20 0.23 17.63
N THR A 240 -6.64 -0.61 18.58
CA THR A 240 -5.77 -1.13 19.64
C THR A 240 -4.66 -2.03 19.06
N ALA A 241 -5.00 -2.90 18.12
CA ALA A 241 -4.00 -3.68 17.40
C ALA A 241 -2.97 -2.78 16.70
N ALA A 242 -3.43 -1.78 15.95
CA ALA A 242 -2.56 -0.81 15.28
C ALA A 242 -1.68 -0.02 16.26
N LYS A 243 -2.19 0.39 17.41
CA LYS A 243 -1.41 1.06 18.44
C LYS A 243 -0.22 0.22 18.90
N VAL A 244 -0.43 -1.08 19.14
CA VAL A 244 0.67 -1.99 19.52
C VAL A 244 1.67 -2.13 18.39
N VAL A 245 1.20 -2.40 17.17
CA VAL A 245 2.05 -2.58 15.99
C VAL A 245 2.91 -1.35 15.73
N LEU A 246 2.31 -0.16 15.69
CA LEU A 246 3.01 1.10 15.45
C LEU A 246 4.04 1.41 16.54
N ASN A 247 3.74 1.14 17.81
CA ASN A 247 4.71 1.29 18.89
C ASN A 247 5.90 0.31 18.76
N LYS A 248 5.65 -0.94 18.37
CA LYS A 248 6.73 -1.92 18.10
C LYS A 248 7.62 -1.47 16.95
N ILE A 249 7.04 -0.92 15.88
CA ILE A 249 7.79 -0.39 14.75
C ILE A 249 8.59 0.87 15.15
N LYS A 250 7.94 1.81 15.84
CA LYS A 250 8.57 3.08 16.23
C LYS A 250 9.77 2.88 17.14
N ASN A 251 9.60 2.06 18.17
CA ASN A 251 10.57 1.93 19.28
C ASN A 251 11.56 0.78 19.09
N GLY A 252 11.26 -0.18 18.21
CA GLY A 252 12.06 -1.38 17.97
C GLY A 252 12.90 -1.33 16.70
N ASP A 253 13.55 -2.45 16.43
CA ASP A 253 14.40 -2.73 15.28
C ASP A 253 13.69 -3.64 14.23
N LEU A 254 12.36 -3.72 14.30
CA LEU A 254 11.56 -4.65 13.49
C LEU A 254 11.81 -4.46 11.99
N ILE A 255 11.82 -3.22 11.51
CA ILE A 255 12.02 -2.91 10.09
C ILE A 255 13.41 -3.37 9.63
N ASP A 256 14.44 -3.11 10.43
CA ASP A 256 15.81 -3.52 10.12
C ASP A 256 15.94 -5.05 10.08
N LYS A 257 15.27 -5.76 11.01
CA LYS A 257 15.22 -7.24 11.02
C LYS A 257 14.54 -7.81 9.79
N ILE A 258 13.40 -7.24 9.37
CA ILE A 258 12.69 -7.67 8.16
C ILE A 258 13.57 -7.46 6.93
N ASP A 259 14.24 -6.30 6.84
CA ASP A 259 15.15 -5.99 5.74
C ASP A 259 16.33 -6.96 5.67
N GLN A 260 16.97 -7.24 6.79
CA GLN A 260 18.08 -8.20 6.89
C GLN A 260 17.65 -9.62 6.48
N LEU A 261 16.49 -10.09 6.95
CA LEU A 261 15.96 -11.41 6.60
C LEU A 261 15.60 -11.49 5.12
N GLY A 262 14.95 -10.46 4.58
CA GLY A 262 14.61 -10.38 3.16
C GLY A 262 15.85 -10.32 2.27
N THR A 263 16.85 -9.54 2.65
CA THR A 263 18.15 -9.50 1.96
C THR A 263 18.83 -10.87 1.96
N LYS A 264 18.82 -11.59 3.08
CA LYS A 264 19.35 -12.96 3.16
C LYS A 264 18.60 -13.91 2.24
N LEU A 265 17.26 -13.82 2.19
CA LEU A 265 16.41 -14.62 1.32
C LEU A 265 16.75 -14.34 -0.15
N MET A 266 16.74 -13.08 -0.58
CA MET A 266 17.03 -12.69 -1.96
C MET A 266 18.43 -13.14 -2.41
N ARG A 267 19.44 -12.98 -1.57
CA ARG A 267 20.80 -13.48 -1.84
C ARG A 267 20.84 -15.01 -1.97
N GLY A 268 20.09 -15.72 -1.12
CA GLY A 268 19.99 -17.19 -1.19
C GLY A 268 19.35 -17.66 -2.49
N VAL A 269 18.25 -17.02 -2.89
CA VAL A 269 17.55 -17.32 -4.14
C VAL A 269 18.44 -17.03 -5.35
N ASN A 270 19.12 -15.87 -5.41
CA ASN A 270 20.04 -15.55 -6.50
C ASN A 270 21.16 -16.59 -6.64
N LYS A 271 21.76 -17.04 -5.53
CA LYS A 271 22.76 -18.11 -5.57
C LYS A 271 22.23 -19.42 -6.16
N LEU A 272 20.96 -19.75 -5.91
CA LEU A 272 20.33 -20.94 -6.51
C LEU A 272 20.05 -20.75 -8.00
N ILE A 273 19.56 -19.56 -8.38
CA ILE A 273 19.35 -19.19 -9.78
C ILE A 273 20.65 -19.32 -10.57
N ASP A 274 21.76 -18.77 -10.06
CA ASP A 274 23.08 -18.86 -10.69
C ASP A 274 23.59 -20.31 -10.75
N LYS A 275 23.49 -21.03 -9.62
CA LYS A 275 23.97 -22.43 -9.51
C LYS A 275 23.30 -23.36 -10.52
N TYR A 276 22.03 -23.13 -10.82
CA TYR A 276 21.24 -23.99 -11.71
C TYR A 276 21.03 -23.38 -13.11
N ASN A 277 21.71 -22.26 -13.43
CA ASN A 277 21.64 -21.56 -14.73
C ASN A 277 20.20 -21.16 -15.11
N LEU A 278 19.42 -20.66 -14.12
CA LEU A 278 18.02 -20.29 -14.32
C LEU A 278 17.82 -18.80 -14.64
N ASN A 279 18.89 -18.02 -14.79
CA ASN A 279 18.88 -16.56 -14.98
C ASN A 279 18.06 -16.11 -16.20
N GLN A 280 17.92 -16.97 -17.20
CA GLN A 280 17.15 -16.70 -18.41
C GLN A 280 15.63 -16.73 -18.18
N CYS A 281 15.13 -17.41 -17.14
CA CYS A 281 13.69 -17.57 -16.91
C CYS A 281 13.23 -17.24 -15.48
N ILE A 282 14.15 -17.09 -14.52
CA ILE A 282 13.81 -16.77 -13.13
C ILE A 282 14.67 -15.61 -12.62
N THR A 283 14.03 -14.59 -12.05
CA THR A 283 14.71 -13.50 -11.36
C THR A 283 13.98 -13.16 -10.06
N ILE A 284 14.68 -12.58 -9.07
CA ILE A 284 14.06 -12.05 -7.87
C ILE A 284 14.25 -10.54 -7.83
N SER A 285 13.18 -9.80 -7.61
CA SER A 285 13.15 -8.33 -7.60
C SER A 285 12.32 -7.80 -6.44
N GLY A 286 12.29 -6.48 -6.26
CA GLY A 286 11.55 -5.81 -5.22
C GLY A 286 12.43 -5.34 -4.07
N HIS A 287 11.77 -4.83 -3.02
CA HIS A 287 12.42 -4.45 -1.77
C HIS A 287 12.65 -5.72 -0.91
N PRO A 288 13.72 -5.79 -0.10
CA PRO A 288 13.96 -6.97 0.77
C PRO A 288 12.75 -7.35 1.63
N SER A 289 12.01 -6.37 2.13
CA SER A 289 10.80 -6.64 2.93
C SER A 289 9.58 -7.09 2.11
N VAL A 290 9.60 -6.96 0.79
CA VAL A 290 8.55 -7.41 -0.16
C VAL A 290 9.20 -7.75 -1.50
N SER A 291 9.72 -8.97 -1.63
CA SER A 291 10.35 -9.43 -2.85
C SER A 291 9.42 -10.31 -3.70
N TYR A 292 9.67 -10.32 -4.99
CA TYR A 292 8.90 -11.05 -5.99
C TYR A 292 9.81 -11.97 -6.79
N LEU A 293 9.40 -13.22 -6.91
CA LEU A 293 10.00 -14.14 -7.85
C LEU A 293 9.31 -13.98 -9.21
N LEU A 294 10.05 -13.48 -10.18
CA LEU A 294 9.58 -13.26 -11.54
C LEU A 294 9.98 -14.45 -12.40
N ILE A 295 9.00 -15.02 -13.10
CA ILE A 295 9.18 -16.17 -13.97
C ILE A 295 8.77 -15.76 -15.39
N SER A 296 9.63 -16.03 -16.36
CA SER A 296 9.40 -15.82 -17.78
C SER A 296 9.50 -17.15 -18.55
N ASP A 297 9.10 -17.12 -19.81
CA ASP A 297 9.21 -18.29 -20.69
C ASP A 297 10.68 -18.72 -20.82
N SER A 298 10.90 -20.03 -20.92
CA SER A 298 12.18 -20.64 -21.29
C SER A 298 12.09 -21.23 -22.71
N GLU A 299 13.17 -21.79 -23.22
CA GLU A 299 13.16 -22.43 -24.55
C GLU A 299 12.10 -23.53 -24.70
N ASN A 300 11.79 -24.26 -23.64
CA ASN A 300 10.94 -25.45 -23.69
C ASN A 300 9.64 -25.34 -22.90
N TYR A 301 9.49 -24.31 -22.04
CA TYR A 301 8.36 -24.19 -21.12
C TYR A 301 7.90 -22.74 -21.00
N THR A 302 6.59 -22.54 -20.91
CA THR A 302 5.98 -21.25 -20.61
C THR A 302 6.19 -20.84 -19.15
N ALA A 303 6.17 -19.56 -18.88
CA ALA A 303 6.22 -19.01 -17.52
C ALA A 303 5.12 -19.62 -16.61
N LEU A 304 3.94 -19.88 -17.16
CA LEU A 304 2.83 -20.48 -16.41
C LEU A 304 3.13 -21.93 -16.01
N GLU A 305 3.70 -22.74 -16.88
CA GLU A 305 4.10 -24.12 -16.57
C GLU A 305 5.19 -24.16 -15.51
N ILE A 306 6.24 -23.33 -15.66
CA ILE A 306 7.33 -23.22 -14.67
C ILE A 306 6.77 -22.75 -13.32
N LYS A 307 5.92 -21.72 -13.31
CA LYS A 307 5.29 -21.21 -12.10
C LYS A 307 4.41 -22.28 -11.42
N THR A 308 3.63 -23.02 -12.22
CA THR A 308 2.75 -24.09 -11.70
C THR A 308 3.56 -25.17 -11.02
N LEU A 309 4.60 -25.66 -11.65
CA LEU A 309 5.51 -26.66 -11.06
C LEU A 309 6.17 -26.10 -9.78
N PHE A 310 6.71 -24.89 -9.83
CA PHE A 310 7.33 -24.25 -8.68
C PHE A 310 6.37 -24.15 -7.48
N LEU A 311 5.16 -23.66 -7.71
CA LEU A 311 4.15 -23.53 -6.65
C LEU A 311 3.76 -24.88 -6.05
N GLN A 312 3.58 -25.92 -6.90
CA GLN A 312 3.30 -27.29 -6.45
C GLN A 312 4.44 -27.81 -5.57
N GLU A 313 5.68 -27.68 -6.00
CA GLU A 313 6.86 -28.20 -5.31
C GLU A 313 7.11 -27.52 -3.95
N VAL A 314 6.96 -26.19 -3.87
CA VAL A 314 7.14 -25.48 -2.60
C VAL A 314 5.99 -25.77 -1.64
N PHE A 315 4.75 -25.89 -2.16
CA PHE A 315 3.59 -26.25 -1.34
C PHE A 315 3.73 -27.66 -0.71
N LEU A 316 4.19 -28.64 -1.48
CA LEU A 316 4.46 -29.99 -0.98
C LEU A 316 5.55 -29.99 0.12
N ARG A 317 6.42 -29.00 0.13
CA ARG A 317 7.48 -28.81 1.15
C ARG A 317 7.05 -27.91 2.31
N GLY A 318 5.77 -27.59 2.41
CA GLY A 318 5.22 -26.79 3.50
C GLY A 318 5.49 -25.30 3.40
N VAL A 319 5.62 -24.75 2.18
CA VAL A 319 5.84 -23.32 1.93
C VAL A 319 4.71 -22.75 1.08
N LEU A 320 4.17 -21.60 1.51
CA LEU A 320 3.19 -20.82 0.75
C LEU A 320 3.85 -19.59 0.14
N VAL A 321 3.77 -19.47 -1.18
CA VAL A 321 4.19 -18.30 -1.97
C VAL A 321 3.12 -18.00 -3.04
N LEU A 322 3.13 -16.81 -3.66
CA LEU A 322 2.20 -16.42 -4.74
C LEU A 322 2.92 -16.24 -6.08
#